data_704ff85b01ef936d6075f6ebc9923202
#
_entry.id   704ff85b01ef936d6075f6ebc9923202
#
_cell.length_a   1.000
_cell.length_b   1.000
_cell.length_c   1.000
_cell.angle_alpha   90.00
_cell.angle_beta   90.00
_cell.angle_gamma   90.00
#
_symmetry.space_group_name_H-M   'P 1'
#
loop_
_entity.id
_entity.type
_entity.pdbx_description
1 polymer ?
#
loop_
_entity_poly.entity_id
_entity_poly.type
_entity_poly.pdbx_seq_one_letter_code
_entity_poly.pdbx_strand_id
1 'polypeptide(L)'
;LVVGRYINQNDLNSFEKNAVIGNQVYLDLFKGKDAMGEYIDIAGIKFKVVGVYTDPGGEREETRIFIPLTTAQRVYNAGDKLRSLAFTLEKHDKYEDALAASEAFSAELEADLKTKHSIAPNDERAVNVNNTLEHAKRFYDLNNMIRWFFWGVGICTIIAGVVGVSNIMLIIVKERTKEIGVRKAIGAQPWSIIGMILHESI
;
A
#
# COMPACT_ATOMS: atom_id res chain seq x y z
N LEU A 1 -12.36 -13.16 -12.60
CA LEU A 1 -12.52 -13.99 -13.77
C LEU A 1 -13.36 -13.26 -14.79
N VAL A 2 -12.89 -13.21 -16.03
CA VAL A 2 -13.64 -12.58 -17.14
C VAL A 2 -14.46 -13.65 -17.89
N VAL A 3 -13.78 -14.76 -18.22
CA VAL A 3 -14.40 -15.88 -18.95
C VAL A 3 -13.85 -17.20 -18.42
N GLY A 4 -14.64 -18.27 -18.49
CA GLY A 4 -14.21 -19.61 -18.13
C GLY A 4 -14.20 -19.91 -16.63
N ARG A 5 -13.23 -20.69 -16.16
CA ARG A 5 -13.10 -21.13 -14.78
C ARG A 5 -11.67 -21.04 -14.27
N TYR A 6 -11.51 -21.00 -12.94
CA TYR A 6 -10.20 -21.19 -12.31
C TYR A 6 -9.81 -22.68 -12.27
N ILE A 7 -8.54 -22.90 -11.92
CA ILE A 7 -8.01 -24.24 -11.60
C ILE A 7 -8.76 -24.80 -10.40
N ASN A 8 -9.15 -26.06 -10.49
CA ASN A 8 -9.92 -26.76 -9.46
C ASN A 8 -9.22 -28.04 -9.01
N GLN A 9 -9.80 -28.72 -8.02
CA GLN A 9 -9.24 -29.92 -7.45
C GLN A 9 -9.07 -31.08 -8.47
N ASN A 10 -9.96 -31.15 -9.47
CA ASN A 10 -9.85 -32.19 -10.52
C ASN A 10 -8.60 -31.96 -11.38
N ASP A 11 -8.27 -30.68 -11.71
CA ASP A 11 -7.07 -30.37 -12.47
C ASP A 11 -5.80 -30.82 -11.74
N LEU A 12 -5.80 -30.67 -10.38
CA LEU A 12 -4.69 -31.10 -9.52
C LEU A 12 -4.60 -32.63 -9.44
N ASN A 13 -5.71 -33.32 -9.24
CA ASN A 13 -5.76 -34.77 -9.05
C ASN A 13 -5.49 -35.56 -10.34
N SER A 14 -5.95 -35.02 -11.48
CA SER A 14 -5.83 -35.67 -12.80
C SER A 14 -4.60 -35.18 -13.58
N PHE A 15 -3.78 -34.31 -13.00
CA PHE A 15 -2.61 -33.72 -13.66
C PHE A 15 -2.95 -33.06 -15.01
N GLU A 16 -4.11 -32.40 -15.07
CA GLU A 16 -4.57 -31.75 -16.30
C GLU A 16 -3.62 -30.60 -16.69
N LYS A 17 -3.31 -30.53 -17.99
CA LYS A 17 -2.52 -29.44 -18.55
C LYS A 17 -3.42 -28.25 -18.89
N ASN A 18 -4.07 -27.70 -17.88
CA ASN A 18 -4.94 -26.54 -17.98
C ASN A 18 -4.20 -25.30 -17.49
N ALA A 19 -4.51 -24.15 -18.11
CA ALA A 19 -3.96 -22.86 -17.75
C ALA A 19 -5.07 -21.81 -17.61
N VAL A 20 -4.92 -20.94 -16.62
CA VAL A 20 -5.72 -19.71 -16.48
C VAL A 20 -4.78 -18.54 -16.75
N ILE A 21 -5.12 -17.71 -17.74
CA ILE A 21 -4.26 -16.62 -18.20
C ILE A 21 -4.80 -15.27 -17.77
N GLY A 22 -3.91 -14.33 -17.50
CA GLY A 22 -4.30 -12.95 -17.26
C GLY A 22 -4.75 -12.25 -18.55
N ASN A 23 -5.55 -11.22 -18.39
CA ASN A 23 -6.13 -10.49 -19.53
C ASN A 23 -5.07 -9.87 -20.45
N GLN A 24 -3.92 -9.44 -19.90
CA GLN A 24 -2.83 -8.94 -20.72
C GLN A 24 -2.24 -10.04 -21.61
N VAL A 25 -2.03 -11.24 -21.07
CA VAL A 25 -1.58 -12.41 -21.85
C VAL A 25 -2.59 -12.77 -22.95
N TYR A 26 -3.89 -12.69 -22.62
CA TYR A 26 -4.94 -12.91 -23.60
C TYR A 26 -4.86 -11.90 -24.76
N LEU A 27 -4.72 -10.60 -24.48
CA LEU A 27 -4.62 -9.57 -25.50
C LEU A 27 -3.37 -9.75 -26.38
N ASP A 28 -2.25 -10.09 -25.78
CA ASP A 28 -0.96 -10.25 -26.48
C ASP A 28 -0.95 -11.48 -27.41
N LEU A 29 -1.44 -12.62 -26.93
CA LEU A 29 -1.38 -13.88 -27.67
C LEU A 29 -2.56 -14.08 -28.65
N PHE A 30 -3.76 -13.74 -28.22
CA PHE A 30 -4.98 -14.04 -28.97
C PHE A 30 -5.53 -12.84 -29.77
N LYS A 31 -5.11 -11.61 -29.42
CA LYS A 31 -5.49 -10.37 -30.14
C LYS A 31 -7.01 -10.24 -30.35
N GLY A 32 -7.78 -10.58 -29.31
CA GLY A 32 -9.24 -10.53 -29.32
C GLY A 32 -9.95 -11.75 -29.93
N LYS A 33 -9.22 -12.79 -30.34
CA LYS A 33 -9.82 -14.08 -30.72
C LYS A 33 -10.21 -14.88 -29.49
N ASP A 34 -11.13 -15.81 -29.65
CA ASP A 34 -11.51 -16.70 -28.54
C ASP A 34 -10.31 -17.54 -28.10
N ALA A 35 -9.94 -17.42 -26.83
CA ALA A 35 -8.85 -18.17 -26.21
C ALA A 35 -9.33 -19.46 -25.52
N MET A 36 -10.64 -19.60 -25.32
CA MET A 36 -11.17 -20.72 -24.54
C MET A 36 -11.01 -22.05 -25.28
N GLY A 37 -10.32 -22.97 -24.62
CA GLY A 37 -10.02 -24.27 -25.20
C GLY A 37 -8.82 -24.34 -26.13
N GLU A 38 -8.26 -23.20 -26.50
CA GLU A 38 -7.01 -23.11 -27.27
C GLU A 38 -5.79 -23.48 -26.43
N TYR A 39 -4.68 -23.74 -27.10
CA TYR A 39 -3.44 -24.16 -26.46
C TYR A 39 -2.38 -23.07 -26.51
N ILE A 40 -1.73 -22.86 -25.37
CA ILE A 40 -0.55 -21.98 -25.25
C ILE A 40 0.68 -22.82 -24.92
N ASP A 41 1.83 -22.42 -25.41
CA ASP A 41 3.11 -23.05 -25.09
C ASP A 41 3.74 -22.36 -23.88
N ILE A 42 4.01 -23.11 -22.84
CA ILE A 42 4.69 -22.62 -21.63
C ILE A 42 5.96 -23.45 -21.47
N ALA A 43 7.09 -22.85 -21.79
CA ALA A 43 8.41 -23.49 -21.72
C ALA A 43 8.46 -24.88 -22.41
N GLY A 44 7.92 -24.98 -23.65
CA GLY A 44 7.93 -26.18 -24.46
C GLY A 44 6.79 -27.17 -24.18
N ILE A 45 5.86 -26.84 -23.29
CA ILE A 45 4.72 -27.68 -22.93
C ILE A 45 3.42 -26.96 -23.26
N LYS A 46 2.53 -27.65 -23.96
CA LYS A 46 1.22 -27.12 -24.33
C LYS A 46 0.23 -27.26 -23.18
N PHE A 47 -0.39 -26.12 -22.80
CA PHE A 47 -1.47 -26.05 -21.83
C PHE A 47 -2.72 -25.52 -22.48
N LYS A 48 -3.87 -26.11 -22.14
CA LYS A 48 -5.18 -25.68 -22.62
C LYS A 48 -5.70 -24.52 -21.79
N VAL A 49 -6.10 -23.42 -22.41
CA VAL A 49 -6.71 -22.28 -21.73
C VAL A 49 -8.10 -22.62 -21.26
N VAL A 50 -8.36 -22.53 -19.96
CA VAL A 50 -9.64 -22.82 -19.32
C VAL A 50 -10.27 -21.61 -18.65
N GLY A 51 -9.55 -20.50 -18.58
CA GLY A 51 -10.06 -19.26 -18.03
C GLY A 51 -9.17 -18.07 -18.31
N VAL A 52 -9.78 -16.89 -18.33
CA VAL A 52 -9.12 -15.58 -18.42
C VAL A 52 -9.55 -14.76 -17.20
N TYR A 53 -8.60 -14.11 -16.52
CA TYR A 53 -8.89 -13.29 -15.37
C TYR A 53 -8.36 -11.86 -15.53
N THR A 54 -9.01 -10.91 -14.84
CA THR A 54 -8.52 -9.56 -14.59
C THR A 54 -8.17 -9.39 -13.13
N ASP A 55 -7.23 -8.53 -12.83
CA ASP A 55 -6.79 -8.23 -11.47
C ASP A 55 -6.84 -6.73 -11.19
N PRO A 56 -7.37 -6.29 -10.01
CA PRO A 56 -7.37 -4.89 -9.61
C PRO A 56 -5.95 -4.30 -9.46
N GLY A 57 -4.92 -5.13 -9.32
CA GLY A 57 -3.51 -4.75 -9.26
C GLY A 57 -2.94 -4.24 -10.58
N GLY A 58 -3.73 -4.30 -11.65
CA GLY A 58 -3.41 -3.76 -12.97
C GLY A 58 -2.65 -4.72 -13.88
N GLU A 59 -2.18 -4.18 -15.00
CA GLU A 59 -1.57 -4.94 -16.10
C GLU A 59 -0.45 -5.89 -15.68
N ARG A 60 0.36 -5.50 -14.70
CA ARG A 60 1.48 -6.35 -14.23
C ARG A 60 1.02 -7.67 -13.62
N GLU A 61 -0.09 -7.68 -12.91
CA GLU A 61 -0.67 -8.91 -12.35
C GLU A 61 -1.35 -9.73 -13.44
N GLU A 62 -1.87 -9.09 -14.47
CA GLU A 62 -2.51 -9.72 -15.62
C GLU A 62 -1.54 -10.33 -16.66
N THR A 63 -0.21 -10.16 -16.47
CA THR A 63 0.80 -10.88 -17.26
C THR A 63 1.10 -12.29 -16.73
N ARG A 64 0.47 -12.71 -15.65
CA ARG A 64 0.71 -14.02 -15.03
C ARG A 64 -0.16 -15.11 -15.65
N ILE A 65 0.37 -16.33 -15.62
CA ILE A 65 -0.32 -17.54 -16.03
C ILE A 65 -0.33 -18.50 -14.82
N PHE A 66 -1.50 -19.00 -14.48
CA PHE A 66 -1.67 -20.01 -13.43
C PHE A 66 -1.87 -21.40 -14.04
N ILE A 67 -1.13 -22.36 -13.54
CA ILE A 67 -1.22 -23.78 -13.92
C ILE A 67 -1.35 -24.65 -12.65
N PRO A 68 -1.92 -25.87 -12.75
CA PRO A 68 -2.02 -26.75 -11.58
C PRO A 68 -0.64 -27.10 -11.04
N LEU A 69 -0.45 -26.99 -9.73
CA LEU A 69 0.82 -27.25 -9.06
C LEU A 69 1.34 -28.67 -9.34
N THR A 70 0.48 -29.66 -9.19
CA THR A 70 0.84 -31.08 -9.42
C THR A 70 1.26 -31.34 -10.86
N THR A 71 0.61 -30.68 -11.82
CA THR A 71 1.00 -30.73 -13.23
C THR A 71 2.36 -30.09 -13.43
N ALA A 72 2.57 -28.88 -12.87
CA ALA A 72 3.86 -28.18 -12.97
C ALA A 72 5.02 -29.02 -12.41
N GLN A 73 4.85 -29.59 -11.22
CA GLN A 73 5.84 -30.47 -10.61
C GLN A 73 6.21 -31.66 -11.49
N ARG A 74 5.21 -32.27 -12.13
CA ARG A 74 5.40 -33.44 -12.98
C ARG A 74 6.05 -33.11 -14.33
N VAL A 75 5.57 -32.07 -15.00
CA VAL A 75 6.03 -31.73 -16.37
C VAL A 75 7.40 -31.05 -16.37
N TYR A 76 7.74 -30.32 -15.31
CA TYR A 76 9.05 -29.66 -15.16
C TYR A 76 10.02 -30.42 -14.24
N ASN A 77 9.67 -31.64 -13.89
CA ASN A 77 10.52 -32.54 -13.07
C ASN A 77 10.98 -31.91 -11.76
N ALA A 78 10.09 -31.14 -11.12
CA ALA A 78 10.39 -30.44 -9.88
C ALA A 78 10.28 -31.34 -8.62
N GLY A 79 9.75 -32.56 -8.77
CA GLY A 79 9.47 -33.49 -7.65
C GLY A 79 8.50 -32.84 -6.65
N ASP A 80 8.74 -33.03 -5.36
CA ASP A 80 7.91 -32.45 -4.29
C ASP A 80 8.39 -31.06 -3.84
N LYS A 81 9.23 -30.41 -4.62
CA LYS A 81 9.78 -29.10 -4.26
C LYS A 81 8.76 -28.00 -4.51
N LEU A 82 8.63 -27.12 -3.53
CA LEU A 82 7.92 -25.84 -3.63
C LEU A 82 8.94 -24.70 -3.59
N ARG A 83 8.76 -23.71 -4.45
CA ARG A 83 9.64 -22.54 -4.47
C ARG A 83 9.16 -21.47 -3.49
N SER A 84 7.87 -21.28 -3.38
CA SER A 84 7.24 -20.31 -2.48
C SER A 84 5.83 -20.77 -2.11
N LEU A 85 5.40 -20.37 -0.94
CA LEU A 85 4.04 -20.51 -0.45
C LEU A 85 3.50 -19.14 -0.13
N ALA A 86 2.23 -18.90 -0.41
CA ALA A 86 1.53 -17.68 -0.01
C ALA A 86 0.40 -18.06 0.94
N PHE A 87 0.31 -17.32 2.05
CA PHE A 87 -0.71 -17.53 3.07
C PHE A 87 -1.60 -16.30 3.15
N THR A 88 -2.89 -16.52 3.36
CA THR A 88 -3.85 -15.46 3.68
C THR A 88 -4.22 -15.63 5.16
N LEU A 89 -4.03 -14.58 5.94
CA LEU A 89 -4.42 -14.56 7.36
C LEU A 89 -5.85 -14.04 7.50
N GLU A 90 -6.45 -14.33 8.65
CA GLU A 90 -7.76 -13.81 8.99
C GLU A 90 -7.74 -12.29 9.06
N LYS A 91 -8.87 -11.68 8.66
CA LYS A 91 -9.03 -10.24 8.68
C LYS A 91 -9.25 -9.76 10.10
N HIS A 92 -8.43 -8.83 10.55
CA HIS A 92 -8.62 -8.10 11.79
C HIS A 92 -9.19 -6.71 11.52
N ASP A 93 -10.01 -6.19 12.44
CA ASP A 93 -10.62 -4.86 12.30
C ASP A 93 -9.61 -3.73 12.51
N LYS A 94 -8.57 -3.98 13.34
CA LYS A 94 -7.50 -3.03 13.57
C LYS A 94 -6.22 -3.47 12.89
N TYR A 95 -5.54 -2.51 12.29
CA TYR A 95 -4.26 -2.77 11.63
C TYR A 95 -3.17 -3.29 12.57
N GLU A 96 -3.13 -2.77 13.81
CA GLU A 96 -2.15 -3.18 14.82
C GLU A 96 -2.31 -4.66 15.21
N ASP A 97 -3.56 -5.11 15.36
CA ASP A 97 -3.87 -6.51 15.69
C ASP A 97 -3.51 -7.43 14.50
N ALA A 98 -3.80 -7.00 13.27
CA ALA A 98 -3.41 -7.72 12.06
C ALA A 98 -1.89 -7.85 11.92
N LEU A 99 -1.17 -6.77 12.23
CA LEU A 99 0.29 -6.75 12.19
C LEU A 99 0.88 -7.70 13.23
N ALA A 100 0.43 -7.61 14.49
CA ALA A 100 0.90 -8.49 15.56
C ALA A 100 0.63 -9.97 15.26
N ALA A 101 -0.57 -10.29 14.74
CA ALA A 101 -0.92 -11.65 14.31
C ALA A 101 -0.03 -12.14 13.16
N SER A 102 0.27 -11.28 12.19
CA SER A 102 1.13 -11.64 11.05
C SER A 102 2.60 -11.82 11.45
N GLU A 103 3.09 -11.01 12.37
CA GLU A 103 4.46 -11.15 12.93
C GLU A 103 4.58 -12.45 13.73
N ALA A 104 3.60 -12.76 14.58
CA ALA A 104 3.56 -14.00 15.36
C ALA A 104 3.51 -15.22 14.44
N PHE A 105 2.63 -15.23 13.44
CA PHE A 105 2.54 -16.31 12.46
C PHE A 105 3.84 -16.47 11.66
N SER A 106 4.48 -15.39 11.25
CA SER A 106 5.74 -15.43 10.51
C SER A 106 6.87 -16.07 11.34
N ALA A 107 6.94 -15.71 12.62
CA ALA A 107 7.95 -16.28 13.53
C ALA A 107 7.70 -17.77 13.82
N GLU A 108 6.45 -18.16 14.03
CA GLU A 108 6.07 -19.57 14.23
C GLU A 108 6.37 -20.40 13.00
N LEU A 109 5.97 -19.91 11.81
CA LEU A 109 6.22 -20.59 10.54
C LEU A 109 7.71 -20.77 10.26
N GLU A 110 8.52 -19.73 10.54
CA GLU A 110 9.96 -19.80 10.38
C GLU A 110 10.59 -20.86 11.30
N ALA A 111 10.18 -20.89 12.57
CA ALA A 111 10.65 -21.85 13.56
C ALA A 111 10.28 -23.30 13.17
N ASP A 112 9.05 -23.50 12.73
CA ASP A 112 8.56 -24.81 12.28
C ASP A 112 9.30 -25.31 11.05
N LEU A 113 9.51 -24.45 10.06
CA LEU A 113 10.26 -24.78 8.86
C LEU A 113 11.72 -25.10 9.16
N LYS A 114 12.38 -24.34 10.04
CA LYS A 114 13.75 -24.60 10.49
C LYS A 114 13.84 -25.95 11.19
N THR A 115 12.92 -26.25 12.08
CA THR A 115 12.84 -27.53 12.79
C THR A 115 12.62 -28.69 11.84
N LYS A 116 11.63 -28.57 10.96
CA LYS A 116 11.27 -29.63 9.99
C LYS A 116 12.39 -29.98 9.01
N HIS A 117 13.17 -28.98 8.61
CA HIS A 117 14.27 -29.12 7.65
C HIS A 117 15.64 -29.26 8.32
N SER A 118 15.70 -29.39 9.66
CA SER A 118 16.97 -29.52 10.43
C SER A 118 17.95 -28.37 10.15
N ILE A 119 17.41 -27.15 10.04
CA ILE A 119 18.17 -25.92 9.79
C ILE A 119 18.63 -25.37 11.15
N ALA A 120 19.86 -24.85 11.22
CA ALA A 120 20.36 -24.22 12.42
C ALA A 120 19.50 -22.99 12.80
N PRO A 121 19.13 -22.81 14.08
CA PRO A 121 18.26 -21.70 14.50
C PRO A 121 18.80 -20.31 14.16
N ASN A 122 20.12 -20.17 14.09
CA ASN A 122 20.82 -18.93 13.78
C ASN A 122 21.03 -18.68 12.27
N ASP A 123 20.56 -19.57 11.40
CA ASP A 123 20.62 -19.35 9.95
C ASP A 123 19.41 -18.53 9.49
N GLU A 124 19.61 -17.25 9.31
CA GLU A 124 18.59 -16.29 8.85
C GLU A 124 18.37 -16.34 7.32
N ARG A 125 19.23 -17.05 6.57
CA ARG A 125 19.16 -17.07 5.10
C ARG A 125 18.45 -18.30 4.54
N ALA A 126 18.29 -19.33 5.33
CA ALA A 126 17.72 -20.59 4.88
C ALA A 126 16.20 -20.53 4.64
N VAL A 127 15.51 -19.72 5.42
CA VAL A 127 14.05 -19.48 5.28
C VAL A 127 13.82 -17.99 5.14
N ASN A 128 13.10 -17.59 4.10
CA ASN A 128 12.72 -16.18 3.90
C ASN A 128 11.19 -16.07 4.00
N VAL A 129 10.72 -15.49 5.09
CA VAL A 129 9.30 -15.18 5.28
C VAL A 129 9.07 -13.72 4.97
N ASN A 130 8.31 -13.46 3.90
CA ASN A 130 8.00 -12.10 3.48
C ASN A 130 6.64 -11.67 4.04
N ASN A 131 6.65 -10.82 5.05
CA ASN A 131 5.44 -10.27 5.66
C ASN A 131 5.03 -8.97 4.95
N THR A 132 4.00 -9.04 4.12
CA THR A 132 3.49 -7.90 3.37
C THR A 132 2.93 -6.78 4.27
N LEU A 133 2.37 -7.11 5.45
CA LEU A 133 1.86 -6.12 6.40
C LEU A 133 2.98 -5.30 7.03
N GLU A 134 4.13 -5.90 7.29
CA GLU A 134 5.31 -5.16 7.77
C GLU A 134 5.80 -4.13 6.75
N HIS A 135 5.79 -4.47 5.46
CA HIS A 135 6.10 -3.50 4.41
C HIS A 135 5.06 -2.38 4.34
N ALA A 136 3.78 -2.70 4.51
CA ALA A 136 2.72 -1.70 4.57
C ALA A 136 2.87 -0.74 5.77
N LYS A 137 3.35 -1.23 6.92
CA LYS A 137 3.66 -0.40 8.10
C LYS A 137 4.67 0.69 7.79
N ARG A 138 5.76 0.36 7.11
CA ARG A 138 6.79 1.34 6.73
C ARG A 138 6.21 2.47 5.88
N PHE A 139 5.31 2.15 4.98
CA PHE A 139 4.59 3.14 4.17
C PHE A 139 3.66 4.02 5.02
N TYR A 140 2.97 3.43 5.98
CA TYR A 140 2.09 4.14 6.89
C TYR A 140 2.86 5.09 7.80
N ASP A 141 3.98 4.64 8.37
CA ASP A 141 4.87 5.44 9.22
C ASP A 141 5.48 6.60 8.44
N LEU A 142 5.90 6.36 7.19
CA LEU A 142 6.40 7.41 6.30
C LEU A 142 5.34 8.47 6.03
N ASN A 143 4.10 8.07 5.70
CA ASN A 143 2.99 9.00 5.48
C ASN A 143 2.67 9.82 6.74
N ASN A 144 2.73 9.21 7.92
CA ASN A 144 2.55 9.90 9.19
C ASN A 144 3.66 10.93 9.46
N MET A 145 4.91 10.56 9.20
CA MET A 145 6.04 11.49 9.33
C MET A 145 5.88 12.70 8.40
N ILE A 146 5.52 12.48 7.15
CA ILE A 146 5.25 13.54 6.17
C ILE A 146 4.11 14.44 6.64
N ARG A 147 3.03 13.88 7.18
CA ARG A 147 1.90 14.64 7.72
C ARG A 147 2.34 15.54 8.87
N TRP A 148 3.08 15.03 9.83
CA TRP A 148 3.61 15.82 10.95
C TRP A 148 4.58 16.92 10.50
N PHE A 149 5.40 16.64 9.50
CA PHE A 149 6.27 17.65 8.90
C PHE A 149 5.47 18.81 8.31
N PHE A 150 4.44 18.54 7.51
CA PHE A 150 3.59 19.58 6.94
C PHE A 150 2.81 20.38 8.00
N TRP A 151 2.36 19.71 9.06
CA TRP A 151 1.76 20.42 10.22
C TRP A 151 2.77 21.37 10.86
N GLY A 152 3.99 20.94 11.07
CA GLY A 152 5.06 21.80 11.60
C GLY A 152 5.34 23.01 10.73
N VAL A 153 5.51 22.80 9.43
CA VAL A 153 5.72 23.88 8.45
C VAL A 153 4.53 24.86 8.46
N GLY A 154 3.30 24.34 8.46
CA GLY A 154 2.09 25.17 8.50
C GLY A 154 2.04 26.07 9.74
N ILE A 155 2.32 25.52 10.91
CA ILE A 155 2.35 26.29 12.17
C ILE A 155 3.46 27.36 12.12
N CYS A 156 4.66 27.01 11.67
CA CYS A 156 5.76 27.98 11.53
C CYS A 156 5.40 29.13 10.56
N THR A 157 4.72 28.82 9.46
CA THR A 157 4.27 29.80 8.49
C THR A 157 3.25 30.76 9.09
N ILE A 158 2.29 30.23 9.87
CA ILE A 158 1.30 31.07 10.58
C ILE A 158 2.01 32.01 11.57
N ILE A 159 2.95 31.48 12.36
CA ILE A 159 3.73 32.29 13.31
C ILE A 159 4.49 33.41 12.58
N ALA A 160 5.17 33.07 11.50
CA ALA A 160 5.89 34.06 10.69
C ALA A 160 4.95 35.16 10.13
N GLY A 161 3.77 34.76 9.66
CA GLY A 161 2.74 35.68 9.20
C GLY A 161 2.26 36.62 10.33
N VAL A 162 1.97 36.10 11.51
CA VAL A 162 1.57 36.86 12.70
C VAL A 162 2.65 37.87 13.10
N VAL A 163 3.92 37.46 13.11
CA VAL A 163 5.05 38.34 13.42
C VAL A 163 5.15 39.48 12.39
N GLY A 164 4.99 39.16 11.09
CA GLY A 164 5.00 40.14 10.02
C GLY A 164 3.90 41.18 10.16
N VAL A 165 2.66 40.73 10.37
CA VAL A 165 1.52 41.63 10.60
C VAL A 165 1.70 42.47 11.87
N SER A 166 2.17 41.85 12.96
CA SER A 166 2.43 42.57 14.22
C SER A 166 3.46 43.68 14.04
N ASN A 167 4.48 43.47 13.24
CA ASN A 167 5.51 44.47 13.00
C ASN A 167 4.98 45.68 12.23
N ILE A 168 4.12 45.45 11.20
CA ILE A 168 3.45 46.49 10.46
C ILE A 168 2.50 47.26 11.38
N MET A 169 1.73 46.55 12.22
CA MET A 169 0.80 47.16 13.17
C MET A 169 1.48 48.05 14.20
N LEU A 170 2.67 47.66 14.68
CA LEU A 170 3.46 48.52 15.59
C LEU A 170 3.86 49.84 14.96
N ILE A 171 4.17 49.85 13.66
CA ILE A 171 4.51 51.07 12.92
C ILE A 171 3.27 51.97 12.83
N ILE A 172 2.11 51.43 12.41
CA ILE A 172 0.85 52.15 12.28
C ILE A 172 0.45 52.80 13.63
N VAL A 173 0.50 52.00 14.72
CA VAL A 173 0.17 52.51 16.05
C VAL A 173 1.11 53.64 16.50
N LYS A 174 2.42 53.55 16.20
CA LYS A 174 3.39 54.61 16.50
C LYS A 174 3.09 55.88 15.75
N GLU A 175 2.75 55.81 14.47
CA GLU A 175 2.42 57.00 13.64
C GLU A 175 1.16 57.67 14.13
N ARG A 176 0.14 56.93 14.62
CA ARG A 176 -1.14 57.45 15.09
C ARG A 176 -1.22 57.61 16.62
N THR A 177 -0.09 57.57 17.32
CA THR A 177 -0.05 57.67 18.81
C THR A 177 -0.75 58.93 19.33
N LYS A 178 -0.60 60.08 18.66
CA LYS A 178 -1.24 61.35 19.06
C LYS A 178 -2.76 61.25 18.93
N GLU A 179 -3.28 60.69 17.85
CA GLU A 179 -4.71 60.55 17.58
C GLU A 179 -5.36 59.59 18.60
N ILE A 180 -4.72 58.45 18.86
CA ILE A 180 -5.14 57.48 19.89
C ILE A 180 -5.15 58.14 21.27
N GLY A 181 -4.13 58.95 21.58
CA GLY A 181 -4.04 59.70 22.84
C GLY A 181 -5.19 60.70 23.04
N VAL A 182 -5.53 61.46 22.01
CA VAL A 182 -6.69 62.40 22.04
C VAL A 182 -8.00 61.65 22.26
N ARG A 183 -8.26 60.56 21.54
CA ARG A 183 -9.47 59.75 21.74
C ARG A 183 -9.57 59.16 23.14
N LYS A 184 -8.46 58.69 23.70
CA LYS A 184 -8.40 58.19 25.06
C LYS A 184 -8.68 59.29 26.08
N ALA A 185 -8.18 60.51 25.86
CA ALA A 185 -8.43 61.65 26.73
C ALA A 185 -9.90 62.10 26.74
N ILE A 186 -10.64 61.93 25.62
CA ILE A 186 -12.07 62.21 25.48
C ILE A 186 -12.95 61.07 26.04
N GLY A 187 -12.35 59.97 26.55
CA GLY A 187 -13.07 58.86 27.22
C GLY A 187 -13.39 57.66 26.32
N ALA A 188 -12.73 57.48 25.18
CA ALA A 188 -12.93 56.31 24.33
C ALA A 188 -12.48 55.01 25.07
N GLN A 189 -13.32 53.97 25.01
CA GLN A 189 -13.02 52.69 25.61
C GLN A 189 -11.88 51.95 24.89
N PRO A 190 -10.99 51.23 25.60
CA PRO A 190 -9.86 50.53 25.00
C PRO A 190 -10.26 49.61 23.86
N TRP A 191 -11.37 48.89 23.97
CA TRP A 191 -11.86 47.95 22.95
C TRP A 191 -12.30 48.63 21.65
N SER A 192 -12.83 49.89 21.74
CA SER A 192 -13.18 50.66 20.57
C SER A 192 -11.95 51.09 19.75
N ILE A 193 -10.85 51.43 20.45
CA ILE A 193 -9.57 51.77 19.82
C ILE A 193 -8.94 50.54 19.18
N ILE A 194 -8.93 49.38 19.86
CA ILE A 194 -8.41 48.13 19.33
C ILE A 194 -9.21 47.68 18.10
N GLY A 195 -10.55 47.74 18.18
CA GLY A 195 -11.42 47.34 17.06
C GLY A 195 -11.20 48.21 15.82
N MET A 196 -10.96 49.51 15.97
CA MET A 196 -10.66 50.41 14.85
C MET A 196 -9.32 50.08 14.19
N ILE A 197 -8.28 49.80 14.99
CA ILE A 197 -6.95 49.44 14.48
C ILE A 197 -6.99 48.09 13.74
N LEU A 198 -7.71 47.12 14.28
CA LEU A 198 -7.89 45.84 13.64
C LEU A 198 -8.67 45.90 12.33
N HIS A 199 -9.74 46.74 12.29
CA HIS A 199 -10.55 46.91 11.08
C HIS A 199 -9.77 47.60 9.95
N GLU A 200 -8.79 48.41 10.27
CA GLU A 200 -7.95 49.13 9.30
C GLU A 200 -6.82 48.24 8.75
N SER A 201 -6.57 47.08 9.40
CA SER A 201 -5.52 46.11 9.02
C SER A 201 -6.01 45.02 8.08
N ILE A 202 -7.30 44.95 7.82
CA ILE A 202 -7.95 44.00 6.90
C ILE A 202 -8.31 44.71 5.60
#